data_3dea434ed68b1a0b78191ae63b5568d7
#
_entry.id   3dea434ed68b1a0b78191ae63b5568d7
#
_cell.length_a   1.000
_cell.length_b   1.000
_cell.length_c   1.000
_cell.angle_alpha   90.00
_cell.angle_beta   90.00
_cell.angle_gamma   90.00
#
_symmetry.space_group_name_H-M   'P 1'
#
loop_
_entity.id
_entity.type
_entity.pdbx_description
1 polymer ?
#
loop_
_entity_poly.entity_id
_entity_poly.type
_entity_poly.pdbx_seq_one_letter_code
_entity_poly.pdbx_strand_id
1 'polypeptide(L)'
;STPYWQAMADGYMASHKDVTIEMVDLGSSDYMTVLATQLAGSADLDVVTVKDIPGYANLINLDYLKPLNEVLTRDTGDFNGTIEQLTTDDGNFYAVPFRSDFWVLYYNKDLFDKAGVEYPSNDLTMEDYDALARKMTSGSGDTKVYGCHYHTWRSAASLFSILDGKNTIIDGKYDFMKPTYDMVIAQQKDGICMDYGYLKTSSLHYSAAFENQQCAMVNMGSWFISTLEAYMKDAETKFNWGIVK
;
A
#
# COMPACT_ATOMS: atom_id res chain seq x y z
N SER A 1 10.30 3.49 -7.14
CA SER A 1 11.09 3.58 -5.88
C SER A 1 12.60 3.54 -6.14
N THR A 2 13.09 2.77 -7.10
CA THR A 2 14.52 2.66 -7.42
C THR A 2 15.20 4.00 -7.74
N PRO A 3 14.61 4.93 -8.56
CA PRO A 3 15.21 6.24 -8.79
C PRO A 3 15.39 7.10 -7.53
N TYR A 4 14.48 6.99 -6.56
CA TYR A 4 14.57 7.68 -5.29
C TYR A 4 15.78 7.20 -4.46
N TRP A 5 15.95 5.89 -4.34
CA TRP A 5 17.09 5.30 -3.63
C TRP A 5 18.41 5.60 -4.33
N GLN A 6 18.44 5.56 -5.67
CA GLN A 6 19.63 5.93 -6.43
C GLN A 6 20.04 7.37 -6.17
N ALA A 7 19.08 8.30 -6.18
CA ALA A 7 19.39 9.71 -5.88
C ALA A 7 19.94 9.91 -4.45
N MET A 8 19.45 9.14 -3.47
CA MET A 8 19.99 9.17 -2.10
C MET A 8 21.42 8.62 -2.05
N ALA A 9 21.68 7.48 -2.68
CA ALA A 9 23.00 6.87 -2.75
C ALA A 9 24.02 7.80 -3.44
N ASP A 10 23.64 8.39 -4.58
CA ASP A 10 24.48 9.32 -5.33
C ASP A 10 24.79 10.59 -4.51
N GLY A 11 23.78 11.12 -3.81
CA GLY A 11 23.94 12.27 -2.92
C GLY A 11 24.89 12.01 -1.76
N TYR A 12 24.80 10.82 -1.16
CA TYR A 12 25.70 10.41 -0.08
C TYR A 12 27.13 10.24 -0.59
N MET A 13 27.34 9.51 -1.68
CA MET A 13 28.66 9.33 -2.30
C MET A 13 29.27 10.65 -2.79
N ALA A 14 28.46 11.63 -3.15
CA ALA A 14 28.94 12.97 -3.55
C ALA A 14 29.63 13.68 -2.40
N SER A 15 29.19 13.47 -1.16
CA SER A 15 29.74 14.08 0.07
C SER A 15 30.74 13.20 0.82
N HIS A 16 30.76 11.87 0.55
CA HIS A 16 31.61 10.88 1.21
C HIS A 16 32.40 10.11 0.14
N LYS A 17 33.56 10.67 -0.27
CA LYS A 17 34.35 10.16 -1.41
C LYS A 17 35.05 8.83 -1.16
N ASP A 18 35.15 8.43 0.05
CA ASP A 18 35.69 7.14 0.53
C ASP A 18 34.62 6.02 0.60
N VAL A 19 33.36 6.35 0.32
CA VAL A 19 32.25 5.38 0.33
C VAL A 19 31.76 5.11 -1.08
N THR A 20 31.57 3.84 -1.41
CA THR A 20 30.86 3.37 -2.61
C THR A 20 29.61 2.64 -2.19
N ILE A 21 28.46 3.01 -2.73
CA ILE A 21 27.19 2.33 -2.51
C ILE A 21 26.79 1.59 -3.78
N GLU A 22 26.72 0.28 -3.68
CA GLU A 22 26.17 -0.58 -4.73
C GLU A 22 24.72 -0.95 -4.38
N MET A 23 23.79 -0.67 -5.28
CA MET A 23 22.38 -0.95 -5.07
C MET A 23 21.98 -2.27 -5.71
N VAL A 24 21.36 -3.15 -4.91
CA VAL A 24 20.79 -4.43 -5.38
C VAL A 24 19.26 -4.30 -5.37
N ASP A 25 18.64 -4.28 -6.54
CA ASP A 25 17.18 -4.25 -6.68
C ASP A 25 16.62 -5.68 -6.71
N LEU A 26 15.91 -6.08 -5.67
CA LEU A 26 15.27 -7.39 -5.53
C LEU A 26 13.84 -7.42 -6.08
N GLY A 27 13.37 -6.33 -6.69
CA GLY A 27 11.99 -6.17 -7.11
C GLY A 27 11.03 -5.92 -5.92
N SER A 28 9.77 -5.71 -6.23
CA SER A 28 8.75 -5.41 -5.21
C SER A 28 7.83 -6.59 -4.89
N SER A 29 7.69 -7.54 -5.80
CA SER A 29 6.93 -8.77 -5.58
C SER A 29 7.78 -9.73 -4.75
N ASP A 30 7.18 -10.34 -3.74
CA ASP A 30 7.82 -11.33 -2.85
C ASP A 30 9.14 -10.85 -2.20
N TYR A 31 9.35 -9.53 -2.15
CA TYR A 31 10.58 -8.89 -1.70
C TYR A 31 11.12 -9.48 -0.39
N MET A 32 10.27 -9.62 0.64
CA MET A 32 10.71 -10.13 1.95
C MET A 32 11.17 -11.59 1.88
N THR A 33 10.56 -12.41 1.02
CA THR A 33 10.97 -13.81 0.80
C THR A 33 12.31 -13.87 0.07
N VAL A 34 12.48 -13.06 -0.97
CA VAL A 34 13.73 -12.98 -1.73
C VAL A 34 14.86 -12.49 -0.85
N LEU A 35 14.63 -11.43 -0.07
CA LEU A 35 15.60 -10.88 0.89
C LEU A 35 16.03 -11.93 1.93
N ALA A 36 15.08 -12.60 2.58
CA ALA A 36 15.38 -13.64 3.56
C ALA A 36 16.20 -14.79 2.94
N THR A 37 15.91 -15.17 1.70
CA THR A 37 16.66 -16.20 0.97
C THR A 37 18.10 -15.76 0.69
N GLN A 38 18.30 -14.51 0.29
CA GLN A 38 19.66 -13.98 0.06
C GLN A 38 20.47 -13.91 1.34
N LEU A 39 19.86 -13.41 2.42
CA LEU A 39 20.53 -13.34 3.74
C LEU A 39 20.89 -14.74 4.25
N ALA A 40 20.00 -15.73 4.08
CA ALA A 40 20.31 -17.13 4.41
C ALA A 40 21.44 -17.72 3.56
N GLY A 41 21.61 -17.26 2.34
CA GLY A 41 22.72 -17.61 1.43
C GLY A 41 24.02 -16.85 1.70
N SER A 42 24.11 -16.11 2.83
CA SER A 42 25.27 -15.28 3.17
C SER A 42 25.57 -14.18 2.15
N ALA A 43 24.53 -13.58 1.55
CA ALA A 43 24.71 -12.40 0.72
C ALA A 43 25.33 -11.26 1.52
N ASP A 44 26.33 -10.60 0.96
CA ASP A 44 26.98 -9.44 1.57
C ASP A 44 26.12 -8.19 1.37
N LEU A 45 25.23 -7.94 2.32
CA LEU A 45 24.30 -6.81 2.34
C LEU A 45 24.48 -6.01 3.62
N ASP A 46 25.02 -4.80 3.51
CA ASP A 46 25.24 -3.92 4.66
C ASP A 46 23.97 -3.25 5.16
N VAL A 47 23.08 -2.85 4.24
CA VAL A 47 21.83 -2.16 4.54
C VAL A 47 20.70 -2.74 3.72
N VAL A 48 19.57 -3.05 4.35
CA VAL A 48 18.40 -3.61 3.70
C VAL A 48 17.16 -2.75 3.96
N THR A 49 16.24 -2.70 3.01
CA THR A 49 14.92 -2.08 3.22
C THR A 49 13.98 -3.09 3.87
N VAL A 50 13.37 -2.73 4.98
CA VAL A 50 12.30 -3.53 5.61
C VAL A 50 10.95 -3.01 5.12
N LYS A 51 10.18 -3.88 4.46
CA LYS A 51 8.95 -3.49 3.75
C LYS A 51 7.72 -3.43 4.67
N ASP A 52 7.66 -4.29 5.67
CA ASP A 52 6.49 -4.44 6.54
C ASP A 52 6.86 -4.98 7.93
N ILE A 53 5.96 -4.82 8.89
CA ILE A 53 6.18 -5.24 10.29
C ILE A 53 6.33 -6.76 10.44
N PRO A 54 5.53 -7.62 9.75
CA PRO A 54 5.78 -9.07 9.82
C PRO A 54 7.18 -9.45 9.31
N GLY A 55 7.64 -8.83 8.23
CA GLY A 55 9.00 -9.03 7.72
C GLY A 55 10.06 -8.53 8.69
N TYR A 56 9.85 -7.38 9.34
CA TYR A 56 10.72 -6.87 10.40
C TYR A 56 10.88 -7.89 11.54
N ALA A 57 9.79 -8.37 12.10
CA ALA A 57 9.80 -9.37 13.16
C ALA A 57 10.50 -10.68 12.71
N ASN A 58 10.26 -11.11 11.47
CA ASN A 58 10.90 -12.32 10.94
C ASN A 58 12.43 -12.16 10.81
N LEU A 59 12.91 -11.03 10.31
CA LEU A 59 14.35 -10.77 10.15
C LEU A 59 15.05 -10.67 11.52
N ILE A 60 14.39 -10.11 12.54
CA ILE A 60 14.91 -10.11 13.92
C ILE A 60 14.99 -11.54 14.46
N ASN A 61 13.92 -12.32 14.33
CA ASN A 61 13.86 -13.70 14.81
C ASN A 61 14.89 -14.62 14.15
N LEU A 62 15.32 -14.30 12.93
CA LEU A 62 16.37 -15.00 12.18
C LEU A 62 17.78 -14.44 12.45
N ASP A 63 17.90 -13.44 13.33
CA ASP A 63 19.17 -12.79 13.68
C ASP A 63 19.88 -12.14 12.47
N TYR A 64 19.10 -11.62 11.50
CA TYR A 64 19.64 -10.95 10.32
C TYR A 64 19.79 -9.43 10.48
N LEU A 65 19.24 -8.83 11.53
CA LEU A 65 19.34 -7.41 11.81
C LEU A 65 20.13 -7.16 13.09
N LYS A 66 20.90 -6.09 13.09
CA LYS A 66 21.64 -5.63 14.27
C LYS A 66 20.87 -4.52 14.99
N PRO A 67 20.92 -4.44 16.33
CA PRO A 67 20.40 -3.30 17.07
C PRO A 67 21.04 -1.99 16.60
N LEU A 68 20.22 -0.94 16.46
CA LEU A 68 20.65 0.38 16.00
C LEU A 68 20.72 1.43 17.11
N ASN A 69 20.49 1.05 18.37
CA ASN A 69 20.48 1.96 19.51
C ASN A 69 21.78 2.78 19.66
N GLU A 70 22.92 2.16 19.40
CA GLU A 70 24.22 2.84 19.47
C GLU A 70 24.58 3.61 18.18
N VAL A 71 23.91 3.30 17.06
CA VAL A 71 24.16 3.92 15.75
C VAL A 71 23.32 5.18 15.58
N LEU A 72 22.04 5.13 15.97
CA LEU A 72 21.13 6.27 15.89
C LEU A 72 21.21 7.12 17.16
N THR A 73 22.15 8.05 17.21
CA THR A 73 22.43 8.90 18.37
C THR A 73 21.80 10.29 18.32
N ARG A 74 21.13 10.64 17.22
CA ARG A 74 20.40 11.91 17.07
C ARG A 74 19.03 11.89 17.74
N ASP A 75 18.46 13.08 17.93
CA ASP A 75 17.05 13.21 18.32
C ASP A 75 16.13 12.49 17.33
N THR A 76 15.19 11.73 17.85
CA THR A 76 14.23 10.90 17.10
C THR A 76 12.81 11.46 17.13
N GLY A 77 12.60 12.65 17.67
CA GLY A 77 11.27 13.27 17.78
C GLY A 77 10.54 13.48 16.44
N ASP A 78 11.28 13.64 15.36
CA ASP A 78 10.76 13.77 14.00
C ASP A 78 10.17 12.45 13.42
N PHE A 79 10.40 11.32 14.07
CA PHE A 79 9.79 10.04 13.69
C PHE A 79 8.38 9.81 14.28
N ASN A 80 7.83 10.76 15.02
CA ASN A 80 6.48 10.73 15.57
C ASN A 80 6.12 9.42 16.32
N GLY A 81 7.01 8.93 17.16
CA GLY A 81 6.80 7.71 17.94
C GLY A 81 6.98 6.40 17.16
N THR A 82 7.44 6.44 15.90
CA THR A 82 7.62 5.22 15.11
C THR A 82 8.79 4.38 15.62
N ILE A 83 9.84 4.99 16.16
CA ILE A 83 10.96 4.25 16.78
C ILE A 83 10.48 3.41 17.97
N GLU A 84 9.63 4.01 18.80
CA GLU A 84 9.03 3.34 19.95
C GLU A 84 8.17 2.13 19.53
N GLN A 85 7.44 2.26 18.41
CA GLN A 85 6.64 1.17 17.83
C GLN A 85 7.50 0.04 17.23
N LEU A 86 8.73 0.35 16.80
CA LEU A 86 9.70 -0.64 16.30
C LEU A 86 10.57 -1.24 17.39
N THR A 87 10.52 -0.69 18.62
CA THR A 87 11.29 -1.17 19.75
C THR A 87 10.71 -2.48 20.27
N THR A 88 11.55 -3.49 20.38
CA THR A 88 11.20 -4.81 20.91
C THR A 88 11.22 -4.84 22.45
N ASP A 89 10.71 -5.90 23.05
CA ASP A 89 10.57 -6.03 24.52
C ASP A 89 11.92 -5.94 25.27
N ASP A 90 13.03 -6.22 24.60
CA ASP A 90 14.39 -6.08 25.14
C ASP A 90 14.94 -4.64 25.08
N GLY A 91 14.14 -3.69 24.59
CA GLY A 91 14.50 -2.27 24.47
C GLY A 91 15.32 -1.92 23.22
N ASN A 92 15.50 -2.85 22.29
CA ASN A 92 16.24 -2.62 21.06
C ASN A 92 15.31 -2.27 19.87
N PHE A 93 15.81 -1.46 18.96
CA PHE A 93 15.21 -1.29 17.64
C PHE A 93 16.23 -1.62 16.54
N TYR A 94 15.76 -2.21 15.45
CA TYR A 94 16.59 -2.81 14.41
C TYR A 94 16.38 -2.18 13.03
N ALA A 95 15.53 -1.17 12.93
CA ALA A 95 15.30 -0.41 11.72
C ALA A 95 15.03 1.06 12.03
N VAL A 96 15.36 1.94 11.08
CA VAL A 96 15.07 3.37 11.14
C VAL A 96 13.96 3.66 10.11
N PRO A 97 12.83 4.27 10.51
CA PRO A 97 11.79 4.64 9.58
C PRO A 97 12.28 5.73 8.62
N PHE A 98 11.99 5.59 7.35
CA PHE A 98 12.35 6.59 6.33
C PHE A 98 11.14 7.27 5.69
N ARG A 99 9.96 6.66 5.78
CA ARG A 99 8.69 7.23 5.34
C ARG A 99 7.52 6.58 6.07
N SER A 100 6.38 7.26 6.05
CA SER A 100 5.10 6.72 6.48
C SER A 100 4.14 6.70 5.29
N ASP A 101 3.40 5.63 5.14
CA ASP A 101 2.34 5.50 4.15
C ASP A 101 0.97 5.52 4.86
N PHE A 102 -0.02 6.06 4.18
CA PHE A 102 -1.41 6.10 4.64
C PHE A 102 -2.34 5.66 3.51
N TRP A 103 -3.56 5.28 3.83
CA TRP A 103 -4.55 4.84 2.86
C TRP A 103 -5.57 5.93 2.59
N VAL A 104 -5.93 6.06 1.31
CA VAL A 104 -6.91 7.02 0.82
C VAL A 104 -7.74 6.40 -0.30
N LEU A 105 -8.92 6.95 -0.55
CA LEU A 105 -9.75 6.55 -1.66
C LEU A 105 -9.34 7.35 -2.91
N TYR A 106 -8.85 6.66 -3.93
CA TYR A 106 -8.62 7.21 -5.26
C TYR A 106 -9.89 7.10 -6.08
N TYR A 107 -10.20 8.11 -6.88
CA TYR A 107 -11.34 8.08 -7.78
C TYR A 107 -11.02 8.70 -9.13
N ASN A 108 -11.62 8.16 -10.19
CA ASN A 108 -11.47 8.62 -11.57
C ASN A 108 -12.53 9.70 -11.86
N LYS A 109 -12.11 10.96 -11.91
CA LYS A 109 -12.99 12.11 -12.12
C LYS A 109 -13.75 12.02 -13.44
N ASP A 110 -13.09 11.57 -14.51
CA ASP A 110 -13.70 11.52 -15.84
C ASP A 110 -14.84 10.48 -15.89
N LEU A 111 -14.72 9.38 -15.16
CA LEU A 111 -15.81 8.41 -15.01
C LEU A 111 -16.97 8.98 -14.20
N PHE A 112 -16.71 9.75 -13.16
CA PHE A 112 -17.73 10.45 -12.37
C PHE A 112 -18.45 11.50 -13.21
N ASP A 113 -17.72 12.34 -13.94
CA ASP A 113 -18.27 13.36 -14.83
C ASP A 113 -19.14 12.73 -15.92
N LYS A 114 -18.65 11.66 -16.55
CA LYS A 114 -19.41 10.90 -17.56
C LYS A 114 -20.71 10.31 -17.01
N ALA A 115 -20.70 9.87 -15.75
CA ALA A 115 -21.88 9.33 -15.08
C ALA A 115 -22.82 10.41 -14.54
N GLY A 116 -22.41 11.69 -14.50
CA GLY A 116 -23.15 12.77 -13.87
C GLY A 116 -23.31 12.57 -12.36
N VAL A 117 -22.29 12.01 -11.70
CA VAL A 117 -22.27 11.69 -10.27
C VAL A 117 -21.31 12.63 -9.58
N GLU A 118 -21.71 13.18 -8.43
CA GLU A 118 -20.85 14.02 -7.60
C GLU A 118 -19.64 13.23 -7.07
N TYR A 119 -18.49 13.90 -6.96
CA TYR A 119 -17.27 13.31 -6.44
C TYR A 119 -17.42 12.92 -4.96
N PRO A 120 -16.71 11.89 -4.50
CA PRO A 120 -16.67 11.56 -3.08
C PRO A 120 -16.09 12.71 -2.25
N SER A 121 -16.56 12.86 -1.02
CA SER A 121 -16.04 13.85 -0.08
C SER A 121 -15.25 13.19 1.05
N ASN A 122 -14.55 13.99 1.85
CA ASN A 122 -13.83 13.50 3.03
C ASN A 122 -14.75 13.02 4.18
N ASP A 123 -16.04 13.25 4.08
CA ASP A 123 -17.05 12.83 5.06
C ASP A 123 -17.80 11.56 4.63
N LEU A 124 -17.26 10.83 3.64
CA LEU A 124 -17.87 9.62 3.08
C LEU A 124 -17.96 8.51 4.13
N THR A 125 -19.18 8.09 4.45
CA THR A 125 -19.39 6.91 5.31
C THR A 125 -19.25 5.60 4.52
N MET A 126 -19.23 4.46 5.20
CA MET A 126 -19.17 3.15 4.55
C MET A 126 -20.45 2.87 3.74
N GLU A 127 -21.60 3.30 4.24
CA GLU A 127 -22.89 3.20 3.55
C GLU A 127 -22.89 4.07 2.30
N ASP A 128 -22.38 5.29 2.38
CA ASP A 128 -22.26 6.21 1.23
C ASP A 128 -21.27 5.65 0.21
N TYR A 129 -20.16 5.06 0.65
CA TYR A 129 -19.21 4.38 -0.22
C TYR A 129 -19.84 3.23 -1.01
N ASP A 130 -20.61 2.35 -0.35
CA ASP A 130 -21.31 1.25 -1.02
C ASP A 130 -22.34 1.79 -2.03
N ALA A 131 -23.15 2.77 -1.62
CA ALA A 131 -24.13 3.40 -2.50
C ALA A 131 -23.47 4.06 -3.71
N LEU A 132 -22.36 4.76 -3.51
CA LEU A 132 -21.58 5.40 -4.56
C LEU A 132 -20.96 4.37 -5.51
N ALA A 133 -20.38 3.29 -4.99
CA ALA A 133 -19.84 2.20 -5.80
C ALA A 133 -20.90 1.56 -6.68
N ARG A 134 -22.10 1.32 -6.15
CA ARG A 134 -23.25 0.81 -6.91
C ARG A 134 -23.65 1.78 -8.01
N LYS A 135 -23.74 3.07 -7.72
CA LYS A 135 -24.10 4.13 -8.67
C LYS A 135 -23.08 4.27 -9.80
N MET A 136 -21.80 4.10 -9.50
CA MET A 136 -20.71 4.20 -10.48
C MET A 136 -20.51 2.94 -11.32
N THR A 137 -21.15 1.82 -10.96
CA THR A 137 -21.07 0.58 -11.73
C THR A 137 -21.90 0.68 -13.02
N SER A 138 -21.26 0.41 -14.16
CA SER A 138 -21.92 0.53 -15.47
C SER A 138 -21.33 -0.42 -16.51
N GLY A 139 -22.01 -0.52 -17.66
CA GLY A 139 -21.55 -1.31 -18.78
C GLY A 139 -21.61 -2.83 -18.56
N SER A 140 -21.13 -3.58 -19.54
CA SER A 140 -21.06 -5.04 -19.50
C SER A 140 -19.96 -5.54 -20.43
N GLY A 141 -19.48 -6.76 -20.23
CA GLY A 141 -18.37 -7.32 -21.03
C GLY A 141 -17.14 -6.40 -21.01
N ASP A 142 -16.59 -6.12 -22.18
CA ASP A 142 -15.40 -5.29 -22.35
C ASP A 142 -15.61 -3.81 -22.00
N THR A 143 -16.87 -3.37 -21.89
CA THR A 143 -17.21 -1.98 -21.49
C THR A 143 -17.56 -1.86 -20.01
N LYS A 144 -17.40 -2.92 -19.23
CA LYS A 144 -17.74 -2.93 -17.81
C LYS A 144 -16.84 -1.99 -17.04
N VAL A 145 -17.45 -1.08 -16.29
CA VAL A 145 -16.80 -0.27 -15.26
C VAL A 145 -17.35 -0.71 -13.91
N TYR A 146 -16.45 -1.16 -13.05
CA TYR A 146 -16.78 -1.49 -11.66
C TYR A 146 -16.79 -0.21 -10.82
N GLY A 147 -17.72 -0.09 -9.89
CA GLY A 147 -17.80 1.08 -9.03
C GLY A 147 -16.63 1.21 -8.08
N CYS A 148 -16.11 0.07 -7.60
CA CYS A 148 -14.94 0.03 -6.75
C CYS A 148 -14.05 -1.18 -7.05
N HIS A 149 -12.83 -1.17 -6.48
CA HIS A 149 -11.87 -2.25 -6.61
C HIS A 149 -11.23 -2.57 -5.26
N TYR A 150 -11.13 -3.85 -4.93
CA TYR A 150 -10.38 -4.37 -3.80
C TYR A 150 -9.23 -5.21 -4.33
N HIS A 151 -8.00 -4.80 -4.04
CA HIS A 151 -6.86 -5.64 -4.38
C HIS A 151 -6.85 -6.92 -3.51
N THR A 152 -6.13 -7.94 -3.94
CA THR A 152 -6.12 -9.27 -3.29
C THR A 152 -5.37 -9.31 -1.95
N TRP A 153 -4.85 -8.20 -1.46
CA TRP A 153 -4.27 -8.10 -0.12
C TRP A 153 -5.34 -8.11 0.96
N ARG A 154 -5.04 -8.74 2.09
CA ARG A 154 -5.94 -8.74 3.25
C ARG A 154 -6.34 -7.33 3.67
N SER A 155 -5.37 -6.41 3.68
CA SER A 155 -5.57 -5.00 4.06
C SER A 155 -6.60 -4.29 3.18
N ALA A 156 -6.76 -4.66 1.91
CA ALA A 156 -7.67 -3.97 1.00
C ALA A 156 -9.14 -3.98 1.46
N ALA A 157 -9.55 -4.99 2.22
CA ALA A 157 -10.88 -5.05 2.82
C ALA A 157 -10.84 -4.83 4.35
N SER A 158 -9.91 -5.49 5.06
CA SER A 158 -9.90 -5.46 6.54
C SER A 158 -9.66 -4.07 7.13
N LEU A 159 -8.89 -3.20 6.44
CA LEU A 159 -8.62 -1.85 6.93
C LEU A 159 -9.89 -1.01 7.11
N PHE A 160 -10.90 -1.17 6.26
CA PHE A 160 -12.18 -0.48 6.44
C PHE A 160 -12.83 -0.74 7.81
N SER A 161 -12.57 -1.92 8.39
CA SER A 161 -13.13 -2.30 9.69
C SER A 161 -12.48 -1.61 10.88
N ILE A 162 -11.31 -1.01 10.71
CA ILE A 162 -10.53 -0.38 11.79
C ILE A 162 -10.29 1.12 11.59
N LEU A 163 -10.85 1.70 10.52
CA LEU A 163 -10.67 3.13 10.21
C LEU A 163 -11.26 4.07 11.27
N ASP A 164 -12.21 3.60 12.05
CA ASP A 164 -12.81 4.38 13.15
C ASP A 164 -11.91 4.51 14.39
N GLY A 165 -10.77 3.82 14.40
CA GLY A 165 -9.79 3.82 15.50
C GLY A 165 -10.29 3.20 16.81
N LYS A 166 -11.45 2.51 16.82
CA LYS A 166 -12.05 1.92 18.03
C LYS A 166 -11.71 0.43 18.16
N ASN A 167 -11.53 -0.24 17.06
CA ASN A 167 -11.29 -1.67 17.02
C ASN A 167 -9.84 -1.98 16.62
N THR A 168 -9.33 -3.10 17.09
CA THR A 168 -7.99 -3.59 16.74
C THR A 168 -8.03 -5.09 16.45
N ILE A 169 -7.12 -5.56 15.61
CA ILE A 169 -7.01 -6.98 15.27
C ILE A 169 -6.27 -7.80 16.32
N ILE A 170 -5.65 -7.17 17.32
CA ILE A 170 -4.89 -7.88 18.37
C ILE A 170 -5.76 -8.39 19.51
N ASP A 171 -7.02 -7.96 19.62
CA ASP A 171 -7.94 -8.33 20.70
C ASP A 171 -8.46 -9.77 20.60
N GLY A 172 -8.22 -10.46 19.49
CA GLY A 172 -8.71 -11.80 19.23
C GLY A 172 -10.24 -11.89 19.02
N LYS A 173 -10.92 -10.77 18.86
CA LYS A 173 -12.36 -10.65 18.58
C LYS A 173 -12.54 -9.92 17.26
N TYR A 174 -13.25 -10.52 16.32
CA TYR A 174 -13.32 -10.02 14.94
C TYR A 174 -14.75 -9.77 14.45
N ASP A 175 -15.76 -9.82 15.31
CA ASP A 175 -17.16 -9.61 14.94
C ASP A 175 -17.39 -8.22 14.31
N PHE A 176 -16.59 -7.23 14.69
CA PHE A 176 -16.62 -5.88 14.12
C PHE A 176 -16.25 -5.85 12.63
N MET A 177 -15.56 -6.85 12.12
CA MET A 177 -15.22 -6.94 10.69
C MET A 177 -16.39 -7.41 9.82
N LYS A 178 -17.39 -8.08 10.43
CA LYS A 178 -18.49 -8.69 9.69
C LYS A 178 -19.23 -7.74 8.77
N PRO A 179 -19.63 -6.53 9.18
CA PRO A 179 -20.33 -5.59 8.29
C PRO A 179 -19.52 -5.23 7.04
N THR A 180 -18.21 -5.02 7.19
CA THR A 180 -17.32 -4.72 6.06
C THR A 180 -17.23 -5.89 5.09
N TYR A 181 -17.04 -7.11 5.60
CA TYR A 181 -16.95 -8.28 4.72
C TYR A 181 -18.30 -8.64 4.09
N ASP A 182 -19.41 -8.44 4.80
CA ASP A 182 -20.75 -8.60 4.22
C ASP A 182 -20.95 -7.65 3.02
N MET A 183 -20.53 -6.39 3.17
CA MET A 183 -20.59 -5.40 2.09
C MET A 183 -19.71 -5.83 0.90
N VAL A 184 -18.45 -6.18 1.12
CA VAL A 184 -17.52 -6.57 0.05
C VAL A 184 -18.02 -7.83 -0.68
N ILE A 185 -18.55 -8.82 0.06
CA ILE A 185 -19.11 -10.04 -0.52
C ILE A 185 -20.37 -9.72 -1.35
N ALA A 186 -21.24 -8.86 -0.84
CA ALA A 186 -22.43 -8.42 -1.59
C ALA A 186 -22.03 -7.68 -2.87
N GLN A 187 -21.05 -6.77 -2.79
CA GLN A 187 -20.54 -6.05 -3.97
C GLN A 187 -19.96 -7.00 -5.02
N GLN A 188 -19.24 -8.05 -4.62
CA GLN A 188 -18.75 -9.07 -5.57
C GLN A 188 -19.92 -9.83 -6.22
N LYS A 189 -20.90 -10.29 -5.45
CA LYS A 189 -22.08 -11.02 -5.95
C LYS A 189 -22.91 -10.19 -6.93
N ASP A 190 -23.02 -8.88 -6.66
CA ASP A 190 -23.80 -7.94 -7.45
C ASP A 190 -23.00 -7.40 -8.66
N GLY A 191 -21.72 -7.76 -8.80
CA GLY A 191 -20.84 -7.28 -9.88
C GLY A 191 -20.49 -5.79 -9.76
N ILE A 192 -20.46 -5.26 -8.54
CA ILE A 192 -20.03 -3.88 -8.21
C ILE A 192 -18.52 -3.76 -8.17
N CYS A 193 -17.84 -4.78 -7.72
CA CYS A 193 -16.40 -4.95 -7.82
C CYS A 193 -16.05 -6.29 -8.46
N MET A 194 -14.78 -6.45 -8.85
CA MET A 194 -14.28 -7.69 -9.42
C MET A 194 -14.27 -8.81 -8.38
N ASP A 195 -14.57 -10.02 -8.83
CA ASP A 195 -14.51 -11.22 -7.99
C ASP A 195 -13.09 -11.54 -7.52
N TYR A 196 -12.94 -11.92 -6.26
CA TYR A 196 -11.64 -12.21 -5.67
C TYR A 196 -10.92 -13.39 -6.37
N GLY A 197 -11.67 -14.44 -6.73
CA GLY A 197 -11.10 -15.59 -7.45
C GLY A 197 -10.56 -15.19 -8.82
N TYR A 198 -11.30 -14.34 -9.55
CA TYR A 198 -10.84 -13.77 -10.82
C TYR A 198 -9.55 -12.98 -10.63
N LEU A 199 -9.49 -12.10 -9.63
CA LEU A 199 -8.29 -11.28 -9.35
C LEU A 199 -7.07 -12.14 -9.01
N LYS A 200 -7.27 -13.21 -8.24
CA LYS A 200 -6.19 -14.15 -7.89
C LYS A 200 -5.67 -14.93 -9.09
N THR A 201 -6.56 -15.37 -9.98
CA THR A 201 -6.17 -16.17 -11.16
C THR A 201 -5.58 -15.33 -12.28
N SER A 202 -6.09 -14.12 -12.49
CA SER A 202 -5.59 -13.20 -13.51
C SER A 202 -4.34 -12.44 -13.09
N SER A 203 -4.02 -12.43 -11.78
CA SER A 203 -2.96 -11.61 -11.20
C SER A 203 -3.11 -10.11 -11.53
N LEU A 204 -4.36 -9.64 -11.74
CA LEU A 204 -4.61 -8.24 -12.07
C LEU A 204 -4.20 -7.34 -10.90
N HIS A 205 -3.23 -6.47 -11.16
CA HIS A 205 -2.75 -5.52 -10.18
C HIS A 205 -3.72 -4.32 -10.06
N TYR A 206 -3.88 -3.76 -8.86
CA TYR A 206 -4.78 -2.62 -8.61
C TYR A 206 -4.46 -1.41 -9.50
N SER A 207 -3.16 -1.15 -9.75
CA SER A 207 -2.76 -0.05 -10.63
C SER A 207 -3.30 -0.25 -12.04
N ALA A 208 -3.11 -1.43 -12.64
CA ALA A 208 -3.64 -1.74 -13.95
C ALA A 208 -5.17 -1.64 -14.01
N ALA A 209 -5.87 -2.11 -12.97
CA ALA A 209 -7.34 -1.98 -12.91
C ALA A 209 -7.80 -0.52 -12.93
N PHE A 210 -7.11 0.38 -12.22
CA PHE A 210 -7.44 1.79 -12.15
C PHE A 210 -6.92 2.57 -13.37
N GLU A 211 -5.69 2.34 -13.79
CA GLU A 211 -5.04 2.95 -14.96
C GLU A 211 -5.78 2.64 -16.26
N ASN A 212 -6.29 1.41 -16.41
CA ASN A 212 -7.13 1.01 -17.53
C ASN A 212 -8.61 1.42 -17.37
N GLN A 213 -8.93 2.24 -16.37
CA GLN A 213 -10.27 2.75 -16.10
C GLN A 213 -11.35 1.66 -15.94
N GLN A 214 -10.94 0.47 -15.49
CA GLN A 214 -11.84 -0.66 -15.22
C GLN A 214 -12.64 -0.49 -13.92
N CYS A 215 -12.23 0.43 -13.05
CA CYS A 215 -12.95 0.78 -11.83
C CYS A 215 -12.98 2.29 -11.60
N ALA A 216 -14.08 2.77 -11.00
CA ALA A 216 -14.25 4.19 -10.70
C ALA A 216 -13.51 4.62 -9.43
N MET A 217 -13.37 3.73 -8.46
CA MET A 217 -12.74 3.99 -7.17
C MET A 217 -11.84 2.82 -6.75
N VAL A 218 -10.74 3.15 -6.05
CA VAL A 218 -9.88 2.17 -5.39
C VAL A 218 -9.33 2.74 -4.08
N ASN A 219 -9.50 2.03 -2.98
CA ASN A 219 -8.83 2.36 -1.72
C ASN A 219 -7.42 1.77 -1.75
N MET A 220 -6.41 2.64 -1.64
CA MET A 220 -5.01 2.24 -1.78
C MET A 220 -4.09 3.17 -0.99
N GLY A 221 -2.88 2.68 -0.71
CA GLY A 221 -1.88 3.45 0.01
C GLY A 221 -1.29 4.61 -0.79
N SER A 222 -0.72 5.56 -0.09
CA SER A 222 -0.13 6.80 -0.64
C SER A 222 0.98 6.57 -1.67
N TRP A 223 1.64 5.41 -1.67
CA TRP A 223 2.61 5.03 -2.71
C TRP A 223 2.01 4.99 -4.13
N PHE A 224 0.69 4.84 -4.25
CA PHE A 224 0.02 4.81 -5.55
C PHE A 224 -0.01 6.19 -6.22
N ILE A 225 0.11 7.29 -5.47
CA ILE A 225 0.21 8.66 -6.02
C ILE A 225 1.37 8.72 -7.02
N SER A 226 2.57 8.34 -6.60
CA SER A 226 3.76 8.39 -7.47
C SER A 226 3.66 7.44 -8.67
N THR A 227 2.98 6.30 -8.52
CA THR A 227 2.73 5.37 -9.61
C THR A 227 1.79 5.96 -10.64
N LEU A 228 0.67 6.57 -10.20
CA LEU A 228 -0.27 7.25 -11.08
C LEU A 228 0.34 8.47 -11.78
N GLU A 229 1.12 9.27 -11.07
CA GLU A 229 1.82 10.41 -11.68
C GLU A 229 2.78 9.97 -12.78
N ALA A 230 3.53 8.89 -12.54
CA ALA A 230 4.42 8.32 -13.56
C ALA A 230 3.61 7.80 -14.76
N TYR A 231 2.54 7.05 -14.50
CA TYR A 231 1.65 6.57 -15.56
C TYR A 231 1.06 7.72 -16.37
N MET A 232 0.49 8.74 -15.72
CA MET A 232 -0.14 9.90 -16.40
C MET A 232 0.85 10.73 -17.21
N LYS A 233 2.14 10.68 -16.90
CA LYS A 233 3.19 11.35 -17.67
C LYS A 233 3.35 10.74 -19.06
N ASP A 234 3.34 9.41 -19.15
CA ASP A 234 3.74 8.66 -20.34
C ASP A 234 2.55 7.96 -21.03
N ALA A 235 1.36 7.90 -20.40
CA ALA A 235 0.18 7.24 -20.94
C ALA A 235 -0.34 7.89 -22.21
N GLU A 236 -0.74 7.08 -23.19
CA GLU A 236 -1.45 7.52 -24.40
C GLU A 236 -2.84 8.07 -24.04
N THR A 237 -3.54 7.42 -23.11
CA THR A 237 -4.84 7.84 -22.61
C THR A 237 -4.71 8.33 -21.18
N LYS A 238 -4.83 9.63 -20.99
CA LYS A 238 -4.80 10.28 -19.66
C LYS A 238 -6.22 10.51 -19.17
N PHE A 239 -6.39 10.47 -17.87
CA PHE A 239 -7.65 10.83 -17.20
C PHE A 239 -7.39 11.65 -15.95
N ASN A 240 -8.38 12.41 -15.52
CA ASN A 240 -8.32 13.17 -14.28
C ASN A 240 -8.69 12.27 -13.10
N TRP A 241 -7.94 12.37 -12.03
CA TRP A 241 -8.19 11.61 -10.80
C TRP A 241 -8.12 12.51 -9.56
N GLY A 242 -8.58 12.01 -8.44
CA GLY A 242 -8.52 12.67 -7.17
C GLY A 242 -8.39 11.68 -6.02
N ILE A 243 -8.18 12.22 -4.83
CA ILE A 243 -8.13 11.44 -3.58
C ILE A 243 -9.04 12.10 -2.54
N VAL A 244 -9.63 11.26 -1.68
CA VAL A 244 -10.30 11.66 -0.45
C VAL A 244 -9.90 10.70 0.68
N LYS A 245 -10.01 11.16 1.93
CA LYS A 245 -9.72 10.34 3.10
C LYS A 245 -10.88 9.39 3.44
#